data_0bb5d4e7ce620633ac81607c7d575550
#
_entry.id   0bb5d4e7ce620633ac81607c7d575550
#
_cell.length_a   1.000
_cell.length_b   1.000
_cell.length_c   1.000
_cell.angle_alpha   90.00
_cell.angle_beta   90.00
_cell.angle_gamma   90.00
#
_symmetry.space_group_name_H-M   'P 1'
#
loop_
_entity.id
_entity.type
_entity.pdbx_description
1 polymer ?
#
loop_
_entity_poly.entity_id
_entity_poly.type
_entity_poly.pdbx_seq_one_letter_code
_entity_poly.pdbx_strand_id
1 'polypeptide(L)'
;MKKYILLIAIIFSTCAEQNQKPKTAGYFIQDEEQSYMIGSDVTTDFIKKWANAHNERDMESILSMEKDDIKIDLPDGTVINGKDEHSKVLESFFANNVTWTPYWILPYTAVKGQKTWVIACFQLKSNVNGEENVVLHMGDIQLVDGLVSRIIVYENQRPKKE
;
A
#
# COMPACT_ATOMS: atom_id res chain seq x y z
N MET A 1 65.04 2.01 42.41
CA MET A 1 64.23 1.30 41.44
C MET A 1 62.81 1.87 41.48
N LYS A 2 62.43 2.73 40.55
CA LYS A 2 61.11 3.38 40.52
C LYS A 2 60.13 2.49 39.71
N LYS A 3 59.09 1.95 40.37
CA LYS A 3 58.03 1.20 39.73
C LYS A 3 57.03 2.18 39.13
N TYR A 4 56.92 2.22 37.80
CA TYR A 4 55.90 2.94 37.11
C TYR A 4 54.64 2.05 37.05
N ILE A 5 53.59 2.45 37.77
CA ILE A 5 52.26 1.85 37.64
C ILE A 5 51.58 2.53 36.45
N LEU A 6 51.42 1.79 35.37
CA LEU A 6 50.66 2.23 34.16
C LEU A 6 49.18 2.03 34.44
N LEU A 7 48.47 3.13 34.70
CA LEU A 7 47.00 3.10 34.89
C LEU A 7 46.33 3.14 33.50
N ILE A 8 45.91 1.97 33.04
CA ILE A 8 45.12 1.88 31.79
C ILE A 8 43.67 2.28 32.11
N ALA A 9 43.28 3.51 31.77
CA ALA A 9 41.91 3.94 31.81
C ALA A 9 41.18 3.33 30.60
N ILE A 10 40.41 2.27 30.82
CA ILE A 10 39.48 1.71 29.83
C ILE A 10 38.29 2.66 29.75
N ILE A 11 38.29 3.50 28.72
CA ILE A 11 37.13 4.33 28.38
C ILE A 11 36.09 3.39 27.77
N PHE A 12 35.16 2.94 28.58
CA PHE A 12 33.91 2.34 28.06
C PHE A 12 33.12 3.45 27.41
N SER A 13 33.30 3.63 26.09
CA SER A 13 32.34 4.35 25.25
C SER A 13 31.08 3.49 25.23
N THR A 14 30.19 3.67 26.19
CA THR A 14 28.80 3.23 26.09
C THR A 14 28.20 4.06 24.98
N CYS A 15 28.13 3.51 23.75
CA CYS A 15 27.15 3.95 22.76
C CYS A 15 25.78 3.78 23.44
N ALA A 16 25.31 4.84 24.08
CA ALA A 16 23.89 4.96 24.37
C ALA A 16 23.19 4.97 23.02
N GLU A 17 22.65 3.84 22.59
CA GLU A 17 21.62 3.85 21.57
C GLU A 17 20.57 4.83 22.06
N GLN A 18 20.63 6.04 21.52
CA GLN A 18 19.55 7.00 21.69
C GLN A 18 18.32 6.31 21.10
N ASN A 19 17.43 5.85 21.96
CA ASN A 19 16.09 5.40 21.63
C ASN A 19 15.32 6.60 21.07
N GLN A 20 15.73 7.06 19.88
CA GLN A 20 14.99 8.09 19.17
C GLN A 20 13.66 7.46 18.79
N LYS A 21 12.59 8.05 19.33
CA LYS A 21 11.25 7.69 18.90
C LYS A 21 11.20 7.77 17.36
N PRO A 22 10.63 6.77 16.68
CA PRO A 22 10.56 6.79 15.24
C PRO A 22 9.87 8.08 14.78
N LYS A 23 10.46 8.74 13.77
CA LYS A 23 9.88 9.94 13.18
C LYS A 23 8.58 9.55 12.50
N THR A 24 7.45 10.03 13.01
CA THR A 24 6.13 9.71 12.46
C THR A 24 5.80 10.60 11.27
N ALA A 25 5.05 10.07 10.30
CA ALA A 25 4.50 10.80 9.16
C ALA A 25 3.14 11.46 9.49
N GLY A 26 2.51 11.04 10.59
CA GLY A 26 1.22 11.52 11.04
C GLY A 26 0.46 10.48 11.84
N TYR A 27 -0.81 10.76 12.10
CA TYR A 27 -1.72 9.87 12.84
C TYR A 27 -3.16 10.07 12.32
N PHE A 28 -4.03 9.09 12.57
CA PHE A 28 -5.46 9.27 12.31
C PHE A 28 -6.09 10.17 13.38
N ILE A 29 -6.84 11.20 12.97
CA ILE A 29 -7.48 12.15 13.89
C ILE A 29 -8.47 11.46 14.84
N GLN A 30 -9.09 10.38 14.41
CA GLN A 30 -10.03 9.59 15.22
C GLN A 30 -9.32 8.60 16.16
N ASP A 31 -8.02 8.40 16.00
CA ASP A 31 -7.19 7.49 16.79
C ASP A 31 -5.78 8.07 16.89
N GLU A 32 -5.62 9.08 17.75
CA GLU A 32 -4.34 9.81 17.92
C GLU A 32 -3.21 8.94 18.47
N GLU A 33 -3.52 7.80 19.09
CA GLU A 33 -2.52 6.83 19.54
C GLU A 33 -1.93 6.03 18.38
N GLN A 34 -2.64 5.97 17.24
CA GLN A 34 -2.23 5.24 16.06
C GLN A 34 -1.39 6.13 15.13
N SER A 35 -0.12 6.28 15.47
CA SER A 35 0.83 7.01 14.62
C SER A 35 1.40 6.11 13.52
N TYR A 36 1.73 6.72 12.39
CA TYR A 36 2.32 6.06 11.23
C TYR A 36 3.69 6.61 10.90
N MET A 37 4.55 5.77 10.36
CA MET A 37 5.84 6.11 9.78
C MET A 37 5.83 5.75 8.29
N ILE A 38 6.79 6.26 7.53
CA ILE A 38 6.99 5.86 6.14
C ILE A 38 7.26 4.37 6.11
N GLY A 39 6.53 3.65 5.25
CA GLY A 39 6.67 2.20 5.06
C GLY A 39 7.87 1.84 4.19
N SER A 40 8.03 0.55 3.92
CA SER A 40 9.18 0.01 3.21
C SER A 40 8.94 -0.15 1.70
N ASP A 41 10.03 -0.19 0.93
CA ASP A 41 10.00 -0.52 -0.50
C ASP A 41 9.42 -1.92 -0.77
N VAL A 42 9.55 -2.87 0.18
CA VAL A 42 8.95 -4.20 0.09
C VAL A 42 7.43 -4.10 -0.07
N THR A 43 6.78 -3.19 0.66
CA THR A 43 5.34 -2.93 0.52
C THR A 43 5.02 -2.31 -0.84
N THR A 44 5.85 -1.38 -1.31
CA THR A 44 5.70 -0.79 -2.65
C THR A 44 5.78 -1.88 -3.74
N ASP A 45 6.77 -2.76 -3.65
CA ASP A 45 6.95 -3.86 -4.62
C ASP A 45 5.81 -4.88 -4.55
N PHE A 46 5.26 -5.14 -3.36
CA PHE A 46 4.07 -5.98 -3.21
C PHE A 46 2.87 -5.40 -3.97
N ILE A 47 2.58 -4.10 -3.81
CA ILE A 47 1.47 -3.44 -4.52
C ILE A 47 1.71 -3.39 -6.03
N LYS A 48 2.97 -3.18 -6.48
CA LYS A 48 3.31 -3.27 -7.90
C LYS A 48 3.05 -4.67 -8.47
N LYS A 49 3.43 -5.71 -7.71
CA LYS A 49 3.17 -7.10 -8.10
C LYS A 49 1.67 -7.38 -8.19
N TRP A 50 0.88 -6.90 -7.22
CA TRP A 50 -0.56 -7.03 -7.24
C TRP A 50 -1.19 -6.32 -8.44
N ALA A 51 -0.77 -5.08 -8.77
CA ALA A 51 -1.21 -4.37 -9.97
C ALA A 51 -0.80 -5.08 -11.28
N ASN A 52 0.40 -5.66 -11.34
CA ASN A 52 0.84 -6.43 -12.50
C ASN A 52 -0.01 -7.70 -12.71
N ALA A 53 -0.38 -8.39 -11.64
CA ALA A 53 -1.27 -9.55 -11.73
C ALA A 53 -2.63 -9.19 -12.36
N HIS A 54 -3.14 -7.96 -12.10
CA HIS A 54 -4.33 -7.45 -12.80
C HIS A 54 -4.09 -7.28 -14.29
N ASN A 55 -2.94 -6.75 -14.70
CA ASN A 55 -2.59 -6.60 -16.13
C ASN A 55 -2.41 -7.95 -16.83
N GLU A 56 -1.89 -8.94 -16.11
CA GLU A 56 -1.69 -10.30 -16.60
C GLU A 56 -2.96 -11.15 -16.57
N ARG A 57 -4.07 -10.63 -16.00
CA ARG A 57 -5.34 -11.36 -15.79
C ARG A 57 -5.16 -12.60 -14.88
N ASP A 58 -4.15 -12.57 -14.03
CA ASP A 58 -3.84 -13.68 -13.12
C ASP A 58 -4.71 -13.61 -11.86
N MET A 59 -5.93 -14.12 -11.98
CA MET A 59 -6.92 -14.16 -10.91
C MET A 59 -6.38 -14.86 -9.66
N GLU A 60 -5.66 -15.97 -9.83
CA GLU A 60 -5.12 -16.73 -8.71
C GLU A 60 -4.10 -15.91 -7.92
N SER A 61 -3.16 -15.27 -8.62
CA SER A 61 -2.18 -14.38 -7.99
C SER A 61 -2.84 -13.20 -7.29
N ILE A 62 -3.84 -12.55 -7.89
CA ILE A 62 -4.57 -11.44 -7.26
C ILE A 62 -5.19 -11.90 -5.95
N LEU A 63 -6.03 -12.93 -5.99
CA LEU A 63 -6.76 -13.41 -4.82
C LEU A 63 -5.83 -14.00 -3.75
N SER A 64 -4.66 -14.54 -4.12
CA SER A 64 -3.66 -15.01 -3.16
C SER A 64 -3.04 -13.88 -2.33
N MET A 65 -3.01 -12.66 -2.86
CA MET A 65 -2.48 -11.47 -2.20
C MET A 65 -3.52 -10.71 -1.37
N GLU A 66 -4.74 -11.19 -1.29
CA GLU A 66 -5.87 -10.57 -0.59
C GLU A 66 -6.34 -11.41 0.60
N LYS A 67 -6.96 -10.74 1.58
CA LYS A 67 -7.67 -11.43 2.68
C LYS A 67 -9.00 -11.97 2.15
N ASP A 68 -9.48 -13.10 2.70
CA ASP A 68 -10.75 -13.72 2.28
C ASP A 68 -11.96 -12.77 2.48
N ASP A 69 -11.89 -11.94 3.50
CA ASP A 69 -12.88 -10.93 3.88
C ASP A 69 -12.53 -9.52 3.37
N ILE A 70 -11.75 -9.42 2.28
CA ILE A 70 -11.40 -8.12 1.67
C ILE A 70 -12.64 -7.25 1.45
N LYS A 71 -12.50 -5.96 1.72
CA LYS A 71 -13.54 -4.98 1.47
C LYS A 71 -13.06 -3.91 0.50
N ILE A 72 -13.85 -3.63 -0.55
CA ILE A 72 -13.51 -2.59 -1.54
C ILE A 72 -14.67 -1.61 -1.62
N ASP A 73 -14.42 -0.37 -1.22
CA ASP A 73 -15.36 0.72 -1.31
C ASP A 73 -15.12 1.45 -2.66
N LEU A 74 -16.09 1.36 -3.60
CA LEU A 74 -16.01 1.97 -4.93
C LEU A 74 -16.50 3.42 -4.94
N PRO A 75 -16.11 4.24 -5.95
CA PRO A 75 -16.45 5.66 -6.03
C PRO A 75 -17.95 5.95 -6.14
N ASP A 76 -18.74 5.01 -6.66
CA ASP A 76 -20.18 5.11 -6.81
C ASP A 76 -20.96 4.73 -5.54
N GLY A 77 -20.25 4.37 -4.46
CA GLY A 77 -20.83 3.91 -3.20
C GLY A 77 -21.08 2.40 -3.14
N THR A 78 -20.81 1.66 -4.22
CA THR A 78 -20.87 0.20 -4.20
C THR A 78 -19.76 -0.34 -3.30
N VAL A 79 -20.08 -1.39 -2.54
CA VAL A 79 -19.14 -2.09 -1.68
C VAL A 79 -19.02 -3.55 -2.12
N ILE A 80 -17.80 -3.99 -2.39
CA ILE A 80 -17.47 -5.38 -2.69
C ILE A 80 -17.00 -6.03 -1.39
N ASN A 81 -17.59 -7.19 -1.04
CA ASN A 81 -17.26 -7.91 0.19
C ASN A 81 -16.75 -9.31 -0.13
N GLY A 82 -15.50 -9.54 0.21
CA GLY A 82 -14.83 -10.83 0.04
C GLY A 82 -14.35 -11.12 -1.39
N LYS A 83 -13.50 -12.12 -1.49
CA LYS A 83 -12.86 -12.55 -2.75
C LYS A 83 -13.85 -12.99 -3.82
N ASP A 84 -14.96 -13.61 -3.42
CA ASP A 84 -15.96 -14.12 -4.37
C ASP A 84 -16.68 -12.99 -5.12
N GLU A 85 -16.96 -11.88 -4.47
CA GLU A 85 -17.52 -10.70 -5.14
C GLU A 85 -16.44 -9.98 -5.95
N HIS A 86 -15.22 -9.87 -5.40
CA HIS A 86 -14.13 -9.23 -6.12
C HIS A 86 -13.77 -9.97 -7.41
N SER A 87 -13.73 -11.31 -7.40
CA SER A 87 -13.45 -12.10 -8.61
C SER A 87 -14.43 -11.81 -9.74
N LYS A 88 -15.72 -11.63 -9.44
CA LYS A 88 -16.75 -11.29 -10.46
C LYS A 88 -16.53 -9.89 -11.06
N VAL A 89 -16.09 -8.94 -10.24
CA VAL A 89 -15.74 -7.60 -10.72
C VAL A 89 -14.49 -7.65 -11.60
N LEU A 90 -13.49 -8.44 -11.20
CA LEU A 90 -12.27 -8.65 -11.99
C LEU A 90 -12.56 -9.30 -13.35
N GLU A 91 -13.48 -10.27 -13.42
CA GLU A 91 -13.93 -10.86 -14.70
C GLU A 91 -14.44 -9.79 -15.67
N SER A 92 -15.24 -8.82 -15.16
CA SER A 92 -15.72 -7.69 -15.94
C SER A 92 -14.59 -6.76 -16.40
N PHE A 93 -13.63 -6.46 -15.52
CA PHE A 93 -12.45 -5.67 -15.88
C PHE A 93 -11.62 -6.35 -16.97
N PHE A 94 -11.42 -7.65 -16.86
CA PHE A 94 -10.66 -8.43 -17.83
C PHE A 94 -11.34 -8.45 -19.20
N ALA A 95 -12.68 -8.58 -19.22
CA ALA A 95 -13.47 -8.53 -20.47
C ALA A 95 -13.36 -7.16 -21.16
N ASN A 96 -13.23 -6.07 -20.42
CA ASN A 96 -13.10 -4.71 -20.95
C ASN A 96 -11.63 -4.29 -21.20
N ASN A 97 -10.68 -5.21 -21.13
CA ASN A 97 -9.27 -4.98 -21.37
C ASN A 97 -8.69 -3.81 -20.55
N VAL A 98 -9.13 -3.66 -19.30
CA VAL A 98 -8.61 -2.63 -18.40
C VAL A 98 -7.13 -2.90 -18.13
N THR A 99 -6.31 -1.84 -18.23
CA THR A 99 -4.88 -1.88 -17.87
C THR A 99 -4.58 -0.87 -16.77
N TRP A 100 -3.67 -1.22 -15.90
CA TRP A 100 -3.28 -0.46 -14.72
C TRP A 100 -1.84 0.00 -14.82
N THR A 101 -1.62 1.31 -14.80
CA THR A 101 -0.27 1.90 -14.80
C THR A 101 -0.10 2.70 -13.52
N PRO A 102 0.79 2.27 -12.59
CA PRO A 102 1.00 3.01 -11.36
C PRO A 102 1.74 4.33 -11.64
N TYR A 103 1.28 5.42 -11.00
CA TYR A 103 1.97 6.71 -10.98
C TYR A 103 2.81 6.88 -9.73
N TRP A 104 2.25 6.55 -8.56
CA TRP A 104 2.98 6.50 -7.30
C TRP A 104 2.34 5.48 -6.35
N ILE A 105 3.16 4.98 -5.45
CA ILE A 105 2.77 4.05 -4.39
C ILE A 105 3.53 4.47 -3.13
N LEU A 106 2.82 4.93 -2.10
CA LEU A 106 3.37 5.50 -0.88
C LEU A 106 2.88 4.72 0.34
N PRO A 107 3.68 3.79 0.89
CA PRO A 107 3.29 3.01 2.05
C PRO A 107 3.52 3.78 3.36
N TYR A 108 2.60 3.58 4.32
CA TYR A 108 2.66 4.04 5.70
C TYR A 108 2.41 2.89 6.64
N THR A 109 3.35 2.62 7.53
CA THR A 109 3.25 1.52 8.48
C THR A 109 2.94 2.05 9.87
N ALA A 110 2.02 1.41 10.57
CA ALA A 110 1.70 1.74 11.95
C ALA A 110 2.92 1.56 12.86
N VAL A 111 3.16 2.51 13.76
CA VAL A 111 4.22 2.41 14.76
C VAL A 111 3.94 1.28 15.74
N LYS A 112 2.67 1.03 16.01
CA LYS A 112 2.20 -0.10 16.83
C LYS A 112 1.24 -0.95 16.02
N GLY A 113 1.44 -2.27 16.01
CA GLY A 113 0.59 -3.22 15.31
C GLY A 113 1.09 -3.58 13.91
N GLN A 114 0.28 -4.33 13.17
CA GLN A 114 0.65 -4.93 11.87
C GLN A 114 -0.10 -4.30 10.70
N LYS A 115 -0.70 -3.12 10.89
CA LYS A 115 -1.43 -2.44 9.84
C LYS A 115 -0.51 -1.56 9.02
N THR A 116 -0.56 -1.72 7.71
CA THR A 116 0.09 -0.84 6.76
C THR A 116 -0.97 -0.25 5.85
N TRP A 117 -0.90 1.05 5.63
CA TRP A 117 -1.70 1.72 4.61
C TRP A 117 -0.82 2.12 3.45
N VAL A 118 -1.35 2.04 2.25
CA VAL A 118 -0.69 2.48 1.03
C VAL A 118 -1.61 3.44 0.31
N ILE A 119 -1.16 4.66 0.11
CA ILE A 119 -1.81 5.60 -0.80
C ILE A 119 -1.18 5.37 -2.18
N ALA A 120 -2.00 4.96 -3.14
CA ALA A 120 -1.53 4.71 -4.49
C ALA A 120 -2.38 5.42 -5.53
N CYS A 121 -1.77 5.77 -6.66
CA CYS A 121 -2.50 6.27 -7.81
C CYS A 121 -2.15 5.45 -9.03
N PHE A 122 -3.19 5.02 -9.73
CA PHE A 122 -3.09 4.26 -10.97
C PHE A 122 -3.82 5.00 -12.09
N GLN A 123 -3.23 5.01 -13.27
CA GLN A 123 -3.98 5.30 -14.49
C GLN A 123 -4.60 4.00 -14.98
N LEU A 124 -5.92 3.99 -15.09
CA LEU A 124 -6.66 2.91 -15.73
C LEU A 124 -7.02 3.33 -17.15
N LYS A 125 -6.72 2.44 -18.09
CA LYS A 125 -7.16 2.55 -19.46
C LYS A 125 -8.07 1.39 -19.78
N SER A 126 -9.18 1.68 -20.44
CA SER A 126 -10.13 0.69 -20.94
C SER A 126 -10.58 1.07 -22.33
N ASN A 127 -11.12 0.10 -23.09
CA ASN A 127 -11.77 0.36 -24.36
C ASN A 127 -13.28 0.16 -24.18
N VAL A 128 -14.04 1.23 -24.30
CA VAL A 128 -15.51 1.18 -24.19
C VAL A 128 -16.09 1.58 -25.54
N ASN A 129 -16.77 0.66 -26.22
CA ASN A 129 -17.39 0.88 -27.54
C ASN A 129 -16.41 1.35 -28.62
N GLY A 130 -15.14 0.93 -28.57
CA GLY A 130 -14.10 1.32 -29.51
C GLY A 130 -13.40 2.65 -29.19
N GLU A 131 -13.78 3.33 -28.11
CA GLU A 131 -13.13 4.55 -27.63
C GLU A 131 -12.24 4.24 -26.41
N GLU A 132 -11.01 4.78 -26.40
CA GLU A 132 -10.15 4.72 -25.21
C GLU A 132 -10.74 5.60 -24.11
N ASN A 133 -11.00 5.00 -22.97
CA ASN A 133 -11.36 5.70 -21.73
C ASN A 133 -10.17 5.66 -20.76
N VAL A 134 -9.83 6.82 -20.18
CA VAL A 134 -8.70 6.97 -19.25
C VAL A 134 -9.19 7.64 -17.97
N VAL A 135 -9.05 6.94 -16.86
CA VAL A 135 -9.37 7.46 -15.52
C VAL A 135 -8.18 7.34 -14.59
N LEU A 136 -8.15 8.17 -13.55
CA LEU A 136 -7.20 8.02 -12.45
C LEU A 136 -7.96 7.46 -11.25
N HIS A 137 -7.50 6.30 -10.77
CA HIS A 137 -7.92 5.77 -9.49
C HIS A 137 -6.84 6.09 -8.44
N MET A 138 -7.24 6.81 -7.41
CA MET A 138 -6.49 6.82 -6.14
C MET A 138 -7.09 5.76 -5.23
N GLY A 139 -6.23 5.04 -4.54
CA GLY A 139 -6.65 4.04 -3.57
C GLY A 139 -5.96 4.23 -2.24
N ASP A 140 -6.75 4.20 -1.16
CA ASP A 140 -6.25 3.94 0.18
C ASP A 140 -6.34 2.42 0.40
N ILE A 141 -5.19 1.75 0.36
CA ILE A 141 -5.08 0.29 0.43
C ILE A 141 -4.56 -0.10 1.80
N GLN A 142 -5.36 -0.87 2.56
CA GLN A 142 -4.94 -1.40 3.86
C GLN A 142 -4.39 -2.81 3.69
N LEU A 143 -3.22 -3.05 4.27
CA LEU A 143 -2.67 -4.39 4.44
C LEU A 143 -2.73 -4.80 5.92
N VAL A 144 -3.16 -6.03 6.14
CA VAL A 144 -3.13 -6.69 7.45
C VAL A 144 -2.43 -8.04 7.26
N ASP A 145 -1.42 -8.32 8.05
CA ASP A 145 -0.60 -9.54 7.95
C ASP A 145 0.03 -9.74 6.55
N GLY A 146 0.35 -8.63 5.88
CA GLY A 146 0.96 -8.64 4.54
C GLY A 146 0.00 -8.89 3.37
N LEU A 147 -1.31 -8.98 3.62
CA LEU A 147 -2.35 -9.15 2.60
C LEU A 147 -3.24 -7.93 2.50
N VAL A 148 -3.75 -7.63 1.31
CA VAL A 148 -4.73 -6.57 1.09
C VAL A 148 -6.03 -6.93 1.81
N SER A 149 -6.46 -6.07 2.73
CA SER A 149 -7.67 -6.29 3.55
C SER A 149 -8.79 -5.29 3.24
N ARG A 150 -8.43 -4.10 2.77
CA ARG A 150 -9.40 -3.06 2.40
C ARG A 150 -8.85 -2.16 1.32
N ILE A 151 -9.71 -1.69 0.45
CA ILE A 151 -9.40 -0.66 -0.53
C ILE A 151 -10.52 0.37 -0.51
N ILE A 152 -10.17 1.65 -0.46
CA ILE A 152 -11.10 2.76 -0.69
C ILE A 152 -10.67 3.42 -1.98
N VAL A 153 -11.54 3.40 -2.98
CA VAL A 153 -11.23 3.91 -4.32
C VAL A 153 -11.83 5.30 -4.53
N TYR A 154 -11.01 6.22 -4.97
CA TYR A 154 -11.42 7.56 -5.44
C TYR A 154 -11.13 7.65 -6.93
N GLU A 155 -12.09 8.13 -7.72
CA GLU A 155 -11.93 8.26 -9.16
C GLU A 155 -11.87 9.72 -9.58
N ASN A 156 -10.95 10.03 -10.48
CA ASN A 156 -10.90 11.30 -11.19
C ASN A 156 -10.91 11.05 -12.69
N GLN A 157 -11.99 11.44 -13.35
CA GLN A 157 -12.09 11.34 -14.80
C GLN A 157 -11.23 12.40 -15.46
N ARG A 158 -10.35 11.98 -16.37
CA ARG A 158 -9.60 12.92 -17.19
C ARG A 158 -10.52 13.54 -18.23
N PRO A 159 -10.54 14.88 -18.39
CA PRO A 159 -11.26 15.48 -19.49
C PRO A 159 -10.71 14.93 -20.82
N LYS A 160 -11.62 14.59 -21.76
CA LYS A 160 -11.21 14.27 -23.13
C LYS A 160 -10.40 15.47 -23.65
N LYS A 161 -9.20 15.24 -24.19
CA LYS A 161 -8.49 16.28 -24.92
C LYS A 161 -9.33 16.63 -26.15
N GLU A 162 -9.77 17.88 -26.23
CA GLU A 162 -10.38 18.46 -27.44
C GLU A 162 -9.36 18.48 -28.57
#